data_44cc15ec7a76103ebf6db232c3aa713f
#
_entry.id   44cc15ec7a76103ebf6db232c3aa713f
#
_cell.length_a   1.000
_cell.length_b   1.000
_cell.length_c   1.000
_cell.angle_alpha   90.00
_cell.angle_beta   90.00
_cell.angle_gamma   90.00
#
_symmetry.space_group_name_H-M   'P 1'
#
loop_
_entity.id
_entity.type
_entity.pdbx_description
1 polymer ?
#
loop_
_entity_poly.entity_id
_entity_poly.type
_entity_poly.pdbx_seq_one_letter_code
_entity_poly.pdbx_strand_id
1 'polypeptide(L)'
;MGFDLYGEKPIQNEFEHQERWDELSAMSYDERESKGLEDEYYTLMSKYENVNPGAYFRNNVWWWRPLWDFVCENCADILTEKDMNGGHYNDSHIISRRKAEAIATTLEEVIESDETKMWIKEHEDNMEQAKRNNAQVEAELEELKKLVEVETGNPDIYPAIYPDKFKKKYDEIYGKRDWASSYPFNKDNVINFINFARQSGGFSIC
;
A
#
# COMPACT_ATOMS: atom_id res chain seq x y z
N MET A 1 -0.49 -6.60 5.51
CA MET A 1 0.39 -6.86 4.35
C MET A 1 0.73 -5.50 3.76
N GLY A 2 1.99 -5.22 3.49
CA GLY A 2 2.49 -3.98 2.92
C GLY A 2 3.36 -4.26 1.71
N PHE A 3 3.68 -3.19 0.99
CA PHE A 3 4.64 -3.16 -0.10
C PHE A 3 5.81 -2.31 0.36
N ASP A 4 6.99 -2.90 0.35
CA ASP A 4 8.24 -2.26 0.68
C ASP A 4 9.05 -2.10 -0.62
N LEU A 5 9.41 -0.86 -0.96
CA LEU A 5 10.17 -0.55 -2.16
C LEU A 5 11.57 -0.09 -1.76
N TYR A 6 12.56 -0.69 -2.38
CA TYR A 6 13.97 -0.35 -2.13
C TYR A 6 14.60 0.19 -3.39
N GLY A 7 15.25 1.35 -3.28
CA GLY A 7 16.02 1.91 -4.39
C GLY A 7 17.24 1.03 -4.71
N GLU A 8 17.44 0.73 -6.00
CA GLU A 8 18.55 -0.10 -6.47
C GLU A 8 19.90 0.65 -6.40
N LYS A 9 19.88 1.94 -6.72
CA LYS A 9 21.03 2.84 -6.67
C LYS A 9 20.56 4.24 -6.30
N PRO A 10 20.05 4.42 -5.09
CA PRO A 10 19.48 5.70 -4.68
C PRO A 10 20.52 6.82 -4.67
N ILE A 11 20.07 8.02 -4.99
CA ILE A 11 20.89 9.21 -4.83
C ILE A 11 21.16 9.38 -3.33
N GLN A 12 22.44 9.47 -2.97
CA GLN A 12 22.87 9.71 -1.61
C GLN A 12 23.02 11.22 -1.38
N ASN A 13 22.19 11.77 -0.51
CA ASN A 13 22.30 13.15 -0.06
C ASN A 13 23.15 13.20 1.21
N GLU A 14 23.78 14.35 1.47
CA GLU A 14 24.55 14.56 2.68
C GLU A 14 23.65 14.43 3.93
N PHE A 15 24.04 13.57 4.87
CA PHE A 15 23.31 13.33 6.09
C PHE A 15 24.16 13.66 7.31
N GLU A 16 23.71 14.60 8.13
CA GLU A 16 24.46 15.12 9.29
C GLU A 16 24.94 14.02 10.26
N HIS A 17 24.19 12.91 10.33
CA HIS A 17 24.48 11.80 11.25
C HIS A 17 24.98 10.55 10.52
N GLN A 18 25.64 10.68 9.36
CA GLN A 18 26.00 9.55 8.49
C GLN A 18 26.84 8.49 9.22
N GLU A 19 27.88 8.89 9.96
CA GLU A 19 28.75 7.94 10.68
C GLU A 19 27.96 7.11 11.70
N ARG A 20 27.07 7.75 12.43
CA ARG A 20 26.25 7.08 13.44
C ARG A 20 25.20 6.18 12.80
N TRP A 21 24.62 6.60 11.69
CA TRP A 21 23.69 5.78 10.89
C TRP A 21 24.40 4.54 10.37
N ASP A 22 25.58 4.66 9.79
CA ASP A 22 26.37 3.53 9.27
C ASP A 22 26.71 2.53 10.38
N GLU A 23 27.07 3.01 11.57
CA GLU A 23 27.32 2.16 12.74
C GLU A 23 26.08 1.37 13.15
N LEU A 24 24.94 2.04 13.33
CA LEU A 24 23.70 1.40 13.80
C LEU A 24 23.07 0.49 12.76
N SER A 25 23.11 0.87 11.48
CA SER A 25 22.56 0.08 10.37
C SER A 25 23.36 -1.19 10.09
N ALA A 26 24.66 -1.21 10.43
CA ALA A 26 25.51 -2.39 10.35
C ALA A 26 25.26 -3.42 11.48
N MET A 27 24.62 -2.99 12.58
CA MET A 27 24.29 -3.90 13.69
C MET A 27 23.04 -4.73 13.39
N SER A 28 23.04 -5.98 13.86
CA SER A 28 21.80 -6.80 13.84
C SER A 28 20.76 -6.24 14.83
N TYR A 29 19.50 -6.69 14.66
CA TYR A 29 18.43 -6.36 15.60
C TYR A 29 18.79 -6.74 17.03
N ASP A 30 19.25 -7.99 17.27
CA ASP A 30 19.60 -8.51 18.58
C ASP A 30 20.74 -7.70 19.25
N GLU A 31 21.72 -7.22 18.45
CA GLU A 31 22.80 -6.37 18.95
C GLU A 31 22.29 -5.00 19.39
N ARG A 32 21.41 -4.38 18.60
CA ARG A 32 20.81 -3.10 18.98
C ARG A 32 19.92 -3.23 20.22
N GLU A 33 19.07 -4.27 20.25
CA GLU A 33 18.20 -4.53 21.39
C GLU A 33 19.00 -4.75 22.67
N SER A 34 20.04 -5.59 22.64
CA SER A 34 20.90 -5.87 23.81
C SER A 34 21.63 -4.64 24.36
N LYS A 35 21.87 -3.63 23.50
CA LYS A 35 22.52 -2.36 23.83
C LYS A 35 21.53 -1.23 24.13
N GLY A 36 20.22 -1.47 23.98
CA GLY A 36 19.18 -0.45 24.16
C GLY A 36 19.21 0.68 23.12
N LEU A 37 19.63 0.37 21.86
CA LEU A 37 19.84 1.35 20.79
C LEU A 37 18.69 1.38 19.77
N GLU A 38 17.59 0.65 19.96
CA GLU A 38 16.49 0.56 19.01
C GLU A 38 15.81 1.92 18.77
N ASP A 39 15.52 2.68 19.83
CA ASP A 39 14.87 3.99 19.70
C ASP A 39 15.75 4.98 18.92
N GLU A 40 17.07 4.95 19.16
CA GLU A 40 18.04 5.78 18.43
C GLU A 40 18.09 5.36 16.96
N TYR A 41 18.13 4.05 16.68
CA TYR A 41 18.13 3.51 15.34
C TYR A 41 16.90 3.98 14.54
N TYR A 42 15.69 3.79 15.08
CA TYR A 42 14.45 4.20 14.37
C TYR A 42 14.36 5.71 14.20
N THR A 43 14.88 6.48 15.15
CA THR A 43 14.95 7.95 15.04
C THR A 43 15.88 8.37 13.90
N LEU A 44 17.07 7.77 13.79
CA LEU A 44 18.02 8.07 12.73
C LEU A 44 17.56 7.53 11.38
N MET A 45 16.93 6.35 11.34
CA MET A 45 16.35 5.77 10.15
C MET A 45 15.31 6.73 9.52
N SER A 46 14.39 7.24 10.32
CA SER A 46 13.39 8.20 9.84
C SER A 46 14.02 9.48 9.30
N LYS A 47 15.06 10.00 9.95
CA LYS A 47 15.79 11.18 9.47
C LYS A 47 16.56 10.90 8.18
N TYR A 48 17.19 9.72 8.09
CA TYR A 48 17.93 9.29 6.91
C TYR A 48 17.02 9.14 5.70
N GLU A 49 15.87 8.48 5.85
CA GLU A 49 14.88 8.32 4.80
C GLU A 49 14.31 9.65 4.31
N ASN A 50 14.07 10.60 5.21
CA ASN A 50 13.63 11.95 4.84
C ASN A 50 14.65 12.71 3.98
N VAL A 51 15.94 12.54 4.25
CA VAL A 51 17.03 13.15 3.48
C VAL A 51 17.30 12.40 2.18
N ASN A 52 17.08 11.07 2.18
CA ASN A 52 17.33 10.16 1.07
C ASN A 52 16.03 9.49 0.58
N PRO A 53 15.06 10.23 0.04
CA PRO A 53 13.74 9.69 -0.31
C PRO A 53 13.79 8.60 -1.38
N GLY A 54 14.89 8.48 -2.13
CA GLY A 54 15.11 7.40 -3.10
C GLY A 54 15.54 6.07 -2.49
N ALA A 55 15.89 6.03 -1.19
CA ALA A 55 16.39 4.81 -0.56
C ALA A 55 15.27 3.81 -0.26
N TYR A 56 14.16 4.28 0.26
CA TYR A 56 13.05 3.46 0.71
C TYR A 56 11.71 4.18 0.56
N PHE A 57 10.67 3.41 0.18
CA PHE A 57 9.29 3.85 0.15
C PHE A 57 8.37 2.72 0.57
N ARG A 58 7.39 3.01 1.42
CA ARG A 58 6.49 1.98 1.93
C ARG A 58 5.03 2.40 1.83
N ASN A 59 4.20 1.43 1.42
CA ASN A 59 2.76 1.53 1.50
C ASN A 59 2.15 0.25 2.06
N ASN A 60 1.02 0.37 2.78
CA ASN A 60 0.16 -0.78 2.96
C ASN A 60 -0.59 -1.08 1.66
N VAL A 61 -1.18 -2.28 1.56
CA VAL A 61 -1.89 -2.75 0.36
C VAL A 61 -3.03 -1.82 -0.08
N TRP A 62 -3.69 -1.15 0.87
CA TRP A 62 -4.83 -0.28 0.61
C TRP A 62 -4.45 1.03 -0.09
N TRP A 63 -3.27 1.55 0.21
CA TRP A 63 -2.70 2.74 -0.43
C TRP A 63 -1.87 2.41 -1.66
N TRP A 64 -1.23 1.23 -1.67
CA TRP A 64 -0.38 0.82 -2.78
C TRP A 64 -1.18 0.53 -4.05
N ARG A 65 -2.27 -0.25 -3.96
CA ARG A 65 -3.02 -0.65 -5.16
C ARG A 65 -3.56 0.54 -5.95
N PRO A 66 -4.28 1.53 -5.37
CA PRO A 66 -4.73 2.68 -6.15
C PRO A 66 -3.58 3.52 -6.69
N LEU A 67 -2.46 3.63 -5.98
CA LEU A 67 -1.26 4.27 -6.48
C LEU A 67 -0.70 3.52 -7.69
N TRP A 68 -0.54 2.19 -7.60
CA TRP A 68 0.02 1.40 -8.69
C TRP A 68 -0.91 1.30 -9.90
N ASP A 69 -2.22 1.24 -9.69
CA ASP A 69 -3.22 1.32 -10.76
C ASP A 69 -3.10 2.65 -11.51
N PHE A 70 -2.98 3.76 -10.79
CA PHE A 70 -2.74 5.08 -11.37
C PHE A 70 -1.42 5.16 -12.15
N VAL A 71 -0.34 4.55 -11.63
CA VAL A 71 0.95 4.42 -12.35
C VAL A 71 0.77 3.61 -13.63
N CYS A 72 0.10 2.47 -13.60
CA CYS A 72 -0.11 1.61 -14.76
C CYS A 72 -0.92 2.31 -15.85
N GLU A 73 -1.95 3.07 -15.47
CA GLU A 73 -2.80 3.80 -16.41
C GLU A 73 -2.04 4.92 -17.12
N ASN A 74 -1.27 5.72 -16.37
CA ASN A 74 -0.57 6.89 -16.92
C ASN A 74 0.79 6.55 -17.55
N CYS A 75 1.36 5.37 -17.29
CA CYS A 75 2.68 4.94 -17.76
C CYS A 75 2.62 3.66 -18.61
N ALA A 76 1.49 3.39 -19.28
CA ALA A 76 1.31 2.19 -20.09
C ALA A 76 2.28 2.06 -21.26
N ASP A 77 2.80 3.17 -21.77
CA ASP A 77 3.82 3.25 -22.82
C ASP A 77 5.27 3.04 -22.29
N ILE A 78 5.46 3.17 -20.98
CA ILE A 78 6.75 3.01 -20.29
C ILE A 78 6.89 1.60 -19.72
N LEU A 79 5.80 1.09 -19.12
CA LEU A 79 5.75 -0.21 -18.44
C LEU A 79 5.41 -1.33 -19.41
N THR A 80 6.07 -2.47 -19.23
CA THR A 80 5.64 -3.71 -19.87
C THR A 80 4.52 -4.36 -19.08
N GLU A 81 3.76 -5.26 -19.69
CA GLU A 81 2.76 -6.08 -18.99
C GLU A 81 3.36 -6.80 -17.76
N LYS A 82 4.62 -7.26 -17.89
CA LYS A 82 5.34 -7.88 -16.77
C LYS A 82 5.58 -6.90 -15.62
N ASP A 83 5.90 -5.64 -15.91
CA ASP A 83 6.10 -4.61 -14.89
C ASP A 83 4.79 -4.28 -14.19
N MET A 84 3.70 -4.07 -14.97
CA MET A 84 2.38 -3.77 -14.43
C MET A 84 1.91 -4.89 -13.50
N ASN A 85 2.01 -6.15 -13.95
CA ASN A 85 1.65 -7.31 -13.14
C ASN A 85 2.56 -7.45 -11.91
N GLY A 86 3.89 -7.29 -12.07
CA GLY A 86 4.87 -7.44 -11.00
C GLY A 86 4.66 -6.46 -9.85
N GLY A 87 4.15 -5.25 -10.13
CA GLY A 87 3.84 -4.27 -9.10
C GLY A 87 2.64 -4.62 -8.21
N HIS A 88 1.84 -5.61 -8.58
CA HIS A 88 0.73 -6.11 -7.74
C HIS A 88 1.15 -7.17 -6.72
N TYR A 89 2.42 -7.64 -6.79
CA TYR A 89 2.95 -8.71 -5.94
C TYR A 89 4.22 -8.28 -5.21
N ASN A 90 4.42 -8.83 -4.01
CA ASN A 90 5.63 -8.63 -3.19
C ASN A 90 6.63 -9.75 -3.52
N ASP A 91 7.12 -9.79 -4.75
CA ASP A 91 8.00 -10.85 -5.25
C ASP A 91 9.37 -10.35 -5.74
N SER A 92 9.74 -9.16 -5.28
CA SER A 92 11.01 -8.48 -5.63
C SER A 92 11.10 -8.12 -7.11
N HIS A 93 9.96 -7.76 -7.73
CA HIS A 93 9.97 -7.27 -9.11
C HIS A 93 10.77 -5.96 -9.23
N ILE A 94 11.65 -5.88 -10.24
CA ILE A 94 12.57 -4.76 -10.42
C ILE A 94 12.08 -3.84 -11.54
N ILE A 95 11.92 -2.56 -11.22
CA ILE A 95 11.73 -1.46 -12.17
C ILE A 95 13.08 -0.80 -12.42
N SER A 96 13.55 -0.82 -13.67
CA SER A 96 14.86 -0.26 -14.02
C SER A 96 14.92 1.25 -13.80
N ARG A 97 16.14 1.79 -13.63
CA ARG A 97 16.39 3.23 -13.47
C ARG A 97 15.69 4.07 -14.55
N ARG A 98 15.85 3.70 -15.83
CA ARG A 98 15.22 4.43 -16.93
C ARG A 98 13.70 4.50 -16.81
N LYS A 99 13.06 3.40 -16.41
CA LYS A 99 11.62 3.34 -16.19
C LYS A 99 11.21 4.17 -14.96
N ALA A 100 11.93 4.06 -13.85
CA ALA A 100 11.66 4.83 -12.64
C ALA A 100 11.71 6.35 -12.88
N GLU A 101 12.73 6.83 -13.60
CA GLU A 101 12.85 8.23 -14.00
C GLU A 101 11.71 8.66 -14.95
N ALA A 102 11.34 7.83 -15.92
CA ALA A 102 10.25 8.11 -16.85
C ALA A 102 8.88 8.13 -16.13
N ILE A 103 8.60 7.16 -15.25
CA ILE A 103 7.41 7.13 -14.40
C ILE A 103 7.31 8.44 -13.60
N ALA A 104 8.40 8.81 -12.90
CA ALA A 104 8.40 10.02 -12.08
C ALA A 104 8.10 11.28 -12.91
N THR A 105 8.64 11.37 -14.13
CA THR A 105 8.41 12.51 -15.03
C THR A 105 6.96 12.55 -15.51
N THR A 106 6.42 11.41 -15.99
CA THR A 106 5.04 11.32 -16.45
C THR A 106 4.05 11.65 -15.33
N LEU A 107 4.24 11.07 -14.15
CA LEU A 107 3.34 11.34 -13.02
C LEU A 107 3.39 12.80 -12.56
N GLU A 108 4.55 13.45 -12.59
CA GLU A 108 4.69 14.87 -12.25
C GLU A 108 3.93 15.77 -13.24
N GLU A 109 3.93 15.42 -14.53
CA GLU A 109 3.21 16.14 -15.57
C GLU A 109 1.68 15.98 -15.46
N VAL A 110 1.21 14.78 -15.11
CA VAL A 110 -0.23 14.48 -15.11
C VAL A 110 -0.93 14.75 -13.78
N ILE A 111 -0.22 14.73 -12.65
CA ILE A 111 -0.86 14.78 -11.30
C ILE A 111 -1.70 16.03 -11.06
N GLU A 112 -1.41 17.12 -11.74
CA GLU A 112 -2.15 18.38 -11.66
C GLU A 112 -3.12 18.59 -12.84
N SER A 113 -3.19 17.64 -13.77
CA SER A 113 -4.05 17.76 -14.96
C SER A 113 -5.54 17.70 -14.59
N ASP A 114 -6.38 18.18 -15.48
CA ASP A 114 -7.83 18.11 -15.29
C ASP A 114 -8.34 16.67 -15.46
N GLU A 115 -7.69 15.85 -16.29
CA GLU A 115 -7.94 14.43 -16.44
C GLU A 115 -7.72 13.71 -15.12
N THR A 116 -6.62 13.99 -14.42
CA THR A 116 -6.36 13.41 -13.09
C THR A 116 -7.38 13.85 -12.06
N LYS A 117 -7.82 15.10 -12.06
CA LYS A 117 -8.89 15.58 -11.17
C LYS A 117 -10.22 14.84 -11.42
N MET A 118 -10.53 14.60 -12.70
CA MET A 118 -11.73 13.82 -13.07
C MET A 118 -11.59 12.37 -12.63
N TRP A 119 -10.44 11.77 -12.83
CA TRP A 119 -10.14 10.40 -12.39
C TRP A 119 -10.27 10.25 -10.87
N ILE A 120 -9.70 11.17 -10.09
CA ILE A 120 -9.82 11.20 -8.62
C ILE A 120 -11.28 11.25 -8.21
N LYS A 121 -12.07 12.14 -8.84
CA LYS A 121 -13.49 12.27 -8.54
C LYS A 121 -14.26 10.97 -8.84
N GLU A 122 -14.02 10.36 -9.98
CA GLU A 122 -14.66 9.09 -10.35
C GLU A 122 -14.28 7.97 -9.35
N HIS A 123 -13.02 7.92 -8.94
CA HIS A 123 -12.56 6.97 -7.93
C HIS A 123 -13.26 7.18 -6.57
N GLU A 124 -13.40 8.43 -6.13
CA GLU A 124 -14.12 8.79 -4.91
C GLU A 124 -15.61 8.44 -4.99
N ASP A 125 -16.27 8.72 -6.12
CA ASP A 125 -17.68 8.38 -6.35
C ASP A 125 -17.89 6.86 -6.32
N ASN A 126 -17.00 6.08 -6.93
CA ASN A 126 -17.02 4.62 -6.90
C ASN A 126 -16.82 4.08 -5.49
N MET A 127 -15.90 4.66 -4.72
CA MET A 127 -15.64 4.30 -3.33
C MET A 127 -16.86 4.57 -2.43
N GLU A 128 -17.54 5.71 -2.61
CA GLU A 128 -18.77 6.05 -1.87
C GLU A 128 -19.92 5.11 -2.25
N GLN A 129 -20.05 4.72 -3.52
CA GLN A 129 -21.05 3.72 -3.92
C GLN A 129 -20.76 2.35 -3.29
N ALA A 130 -19.49 1.92 -3.28
CA ALA A 130 -19.07 0.68 -2.62
C ALA A 130 -19.36 0.70 -1.10
N LYS A 131 -19.14 1.82 -0.41
CA LYS A 131 -19.50 1.98 1.01
C LYS A 131 -21.01 1.81 1.24
N ARG A 132 -21.86 2.40 0.38
CA ARG A 132 -23.32 2.23 0.47
C ARG A 132 -23.74 0.77 0.27
N ASN A 133 -23.17 0.10 -0.70
CA ASN A 133 -23.42 -1.32 -0.94
C ASN A 133 -23.00 -2.18 0.26
N ASN A 134 -21.83 -1.88 0.84
CA ASN A 134 -21.32 -2.59 2.01
C ASN A 134 -22.18 -2.35 3.27
N ALA A 135 -22.78 -1.18 3.44
CA ALA A 135 -23.68 -0.93 4.55
C ALA A 135 -24.90 -1.89 4.52
N GLN A 136 -25.42 -2.22 3.33
CA GLN A 136 -26.46 -3.22 3.18
C GLN A 136 -25.96 -4.63 3.52
N VAL A 137 -24.78 -5.00 3.04
CA VAL A 137 -24.13 -6.28 3.36
C VAL A 137 -23.94 -6.45 4.87
N GLU A 138 -23.44 -5.42 5.56
CA GLU A 138 -23.26 -5.44 7.00
C GLU A 138 -24.60 -5.63 7.73
N ALA A 139 -25.67 -4.96 7.28
CA ALA A 139 -27.00 -5.14 7.87
C ALA A 139 -27.50 -6.60 7.69
N GLU A 140 -27.34 -7.19 6.49
CA GLU A 140 -27.70 -8.59 6.23
C GLU A 140 -26.89 -9.57 7.11
N LEU A 141 -25.58 -9.29 7.31
CA LEU A 141 -24.71 -10.09 8.19
C LEU A 141 -25.09 -9.99 9.66
N GLU A 142 -25.46 -8.80 10.13
CA GLU A 142 -25.91 -8.59 11.50
C GLU A 142 -27.25 -9.30 11.78
N GLU A 143 -28.19 -9.29 10.83
CA GLU A 143 -29.42 -10.07 10.93
C GLU A 143 -29.14 -11.58 10.97
N LEU A 144 -28.24 -12.05 10.12
CA LEU A 144 -27.82 -13.46 10.12
C LEU A 144 -27.19 -13.83 11.47
N LYS A 145 -26.32 -12.99 12.02
CA LYS A 145 -25.69 -13.22 13.33
C LYS A 145 -26.73 -13.38 14.42
N LYS A 146 -27.74 -12.52 14.50
CA LYS A 146 -28.82 -12.63 15.48
C LYS A 146 -29.59 -13.95 15.37
N LEU A 147 -29.86 -14.43 14.13
CA LEU A 147 -30.51 -15.73 13.92
C LEU A 147 -29.65 -16.89 14.41
N VAL A 148 -28.32 -16.83 14.19
CA VAL A 148 -27.38 -17.85 14.64
C VAL A 148 -27.29 -17.85 16.18
N GLU A 149 -27.20 -16.69 16.80
CA GLU A 149 -27.20 -16.56 18.26
C GLU A 149 -28.45 -17.17 18.92
N VAL A 150 -29.62 -16.89 18.36
CA VAL A 150 -30.88 -17.47 18.85
C VAL A 150 -30.90 -18.99 18.71
N GLU A 151 -30.46 -19.53 17.57
CA GLU A 151 -30.52 -20.98 17.34
C GLU A 151 -29.46 -21.76 18.15
N THR A 152 -28.27 -21.17 18.31
CA THR A 152 -27.18 -21.84 19.02
C THR A 152 -27.13 -21.56 20.53
N GLY A 153 -27.82 -20.51 20.98
CA GLY A 153 -27.77 -20.04 22.36
C GLY A 153 -26.39 -19.43 22.72
N ASN A 154 -25.54 -19.15 21.75
CA ASN A 154 -24.19 -18.63 21.95
C ASN A 154 -24.05 -17.20 21.38
N PRO A 155 -24.02 -16.14 22.22
CA PRO A 155 -23.89 -14.76 21.76
C PRO A 155 -22.50 -14.41 21.22
N ASP A 156 -21.48 -15.20 21.55
CA ASP A 156 -20.09 -14.99 21.15
C ASP A 156 -19.69 -15.84 19.93
N ILE A 157 -20.69 -16.46 19.25
CA ILE A 157 -20.41 -17.28 18.08
C ILE A 157 -19.91 -16.43 16.91
N TYR A 158 -18.87 -16.88 16.23
CA TYR A 158 -18.26 -16.19 15.10
C TYR A 158 -18.31 -17.03 13.81
N PRO A 159 -18.20 -16.41 12.63
CA PRO A 159 -18.51 -17.06 11.34
C PRO A 159 -17.76 -18.35 11.06
N ALA A 160 -16.53 -18.52 11.55
CA ALA A 160 -15.76 -19.75 11.32
C ALA A 160 -16.37 -20.99 11.96
N ILE A 161 -17.18 -20.84 13.01
CA ILE A 161 -17.84 -21.93 13.74
C ILE A 161 -19.35 -21.94 13.58
N TYR A 162 -19.90 -21.21 12.63
CA TYR A 162 -21.33 -21.27 12.33
C TYR A 162 -21.74 -22.68 11.87
N PRO A 163 -22.94 -23.15 12.24
CA PRO A 163 -23.52 -24.36 11.64
C PRO A 163 -23.54 -24.24 10.10
N ASP A 164 -23.34 -25.35 9.37
CA ASP A 164 -23.15 -25.39 7.91
C ASP A 164 -24.18 -24.58 7.12
N LYS A 165 -25.47 -24.64 7.52
CA LYS A 165 -26.54 -23.89 6.85
C LYS A 165 -26.35 -22.38 6.95
N PHE A 166 -25.86 -21.89 8.08
CA PHE A 166 -25.59 -20.46 8.30
C PHE A 166 -24.25 -20.04 7.73
N LYS A 167 -23.25 -20.94 7.76
CA LYS A 167 -21.95 -20.71 7.15
C LYS A 167 -22.09 -20.45 5.65
N LYS A 168 -22.86 -21.29 4.95
CA LYS A 168 -23.14 -21.09 3.53
C LYS A 168 -23.82 -19.75 3.26
N LYS A 169 -24.80 -19.37 4.06
CA LYS A 169 -25.49 -18.09 3.92
C LYS A 169 -24.60 -16.91 4.23
N TYR A 170 -23.72 -17.04 5.23
CA TYR A 170 -22.71 -16.04 5.54
C TYR A 170 -21.77 -15.82 4.34
N ASP A 171 -21.24 -16.89 3.75
CA ASP A 171 -20.32 -16.81 2.62
C ASP A 171 -21.01 -16.18 1.38
N GLU A 172 -22.29 -16.44 1.15
CA GLU A 172 -23.09 -15.83 0.10
C GLU A 172 -23.29 -14.33 0.31
N ILE A 173 -23.58 -13.90 1.54
CA ILE A 173 -23.76 -12.48 1.87
C ILE A 173 -22.42 -11.75 1.85
N TYR A 174 -21.40 -12.31 2.49
CA TYR A 174 -20.06 -11.75 2.56
C TYR A 174 -19.40 -11.61 1.18
N GLY A 175 -19.70 -12.55 0.27
CA GLY A 175 -19.23 -12.51 -1.12
C GLY A 175 -19.80 -11.35 -1.95
N LYS A 176 -20.86 -10.66 -1.47
CA LYS A 176 -21.40 -9.45 -2.12
C LYS A 176 -20.61 -8.19 -1.76
N ARG A 177 -19.65 -8.27 -0.80
CA ARG A 177 -18.88 -7.13 -0.34
C ARG A 177 -18.05 -6.53 -1.46
N ASP A 178 -18.18 -5.23 -1.64
CA ASP A 178 -17.40 -4.46 -2.60
C ASP A 178 -16.14 -3.91 -1.92
N TRP A 179 -14.99 -4.43 -2.32
CA TRP A 179 -13.71 -4.06 -1.74
C TRP A 179 -13.17 -2.71 -2.23
N ALA A 180 -13.77 -2.13 -3.27
CA ALA A 180 -13.39 -0.80 -3.77
C ALA A 180 -13.42 0.26 -2.65
N SER A 181 -14.34 0.12 -1.66
CA SER A 181 -14.43 1.01 -0.50
C SER A 181 -13.18 1.03 0.39
N SER A 182 -12.28 0.05 0.24
CA SER A 182 -11.07 -0.09 1.05
C SER A 182 -9.81 0.50 0.40
N TYR A 183 -9.92 1.02 -0.83
CA TYR A 183 -8.78 1.48 -1.64
C TYR A 183 -8.82 2.99 -1.91
N PRO A 184 -8.57 3.86 -0.89
CA PRO A 184 -8.60 5.31 -1.09
C PRO A 184 -7.41 5.77 -1.93
N PHE A 185 -7.64 6.66 -2.89
CA PHE A 185 -6.58 7.35 -3.60
C PHE A 185 -6.10 8.57 -2.80
N ASN A 186 -4.80 8.82 -2.80
CA ASN A 186 -4.21 9.97 -2.13
C ASN A 186 -3.12 10.60 -3.00
N LYS A 187 -3.34 11.86 -3.36
CA LYS A 187 -2.43 12.65 -4.20
C LYS A 187 -1.04 12.82 -3.55
N ASP A 188 -0.98 13.05 -2.24
CA ASP A 188 0.30 13.21 -1.53
C ASP A 188 1.11 11.91 -1.57
N ASN A 189 0.42 10.76 -1.55
CA ASN A 189 1.07 9.45 -1.72
C ASN A 189 1.73 9.32 -3.10
N VAL A 190 1.07 9.81 -4.15
CA VAL A 190 1.65 9.85 -5.50
C VAL A 190 2.86 10.78 -5.55
N ILE A 191 2.78 11.98 -4.96
CA ILE A 191 3.89 12.94 -4.91
C ILE A 191 5.10 12.33 -4.17
N ASN A 192 4.87 11.64 -3.05
CA ASN A 192 5.94 10.95 -2.33
C ASN A 192 6.56 9.83 -3.16
N PHE A 193 5.74 9.07 -3.91
CA PHE A 193 6.23 8.04 -4.82
C PHE A 193 7.03 8.63 -5.99
N ILE A 194 6.61 9.78 -6.57
CA ILE A 194 7.37 10.50 -7.60
C ILE A 194 8.78 10.84 -7.09
N ASN A 195 8.87 11.40 -5.87
CA ASN A 195 10.15 11.75 -5.26
C ASN A 195 11.05 10.52 -5.03
N PHE A 196 10.47 9.43 -4.55
CA PHE A 196 11.15 8.14 -4.40
C PHE A 196 11.64 7.62 -5.76
N ALA A 197 10.75 7.46 -6.74
CA ALA A 197 11.08 6.87 -8.04
C ALA A 197 12.17 7.66 -8.78
N ARG A 198 12.14 9.00 -8.72
CA ARG A 198 13.13 9.90 -9.32
C ARG A 198 14.53 9.70 -8.74
N GLN A 199 14.63 9.41 -7.45
CA GLN A 199 15.90 9.34 -6.72
C GLN A 199 16.36 7.92 -6.44
N SER A 200 15.54 6.90 -6.74
CA SER A 200 15.79 5.50 -6.41
C SER A 200 16.90 4.83 -7.24
N GLY A 201 17.21 5.39 -8.42
CA GLY A 201 18.11 4.73 -9.38
C GLY A 201 17.59 3.41 -9.95
N GLY A 202 16.25 3.24 -9.99
CA GLY A 202 15.51 2.01 -10.14
C GLY A 202 15.10 1.45 -8.79
N PHE A 203 14.10 0.57 -8.74
CA PHE A 203 13.61 0.05 -7.45
C PHE A 203 13.08 -1.37 -7.58
N SER A 204 13.16 -2.12 -6.48
CA SER A 204 12.49 -3.40 -6.28
C SER A 204 11.21 -3.23 -5.47
N ILE A 205 10.19 -4.04 -5.76
CA ILE A 205 8.88 -4.07 -5.09
C ILE A 205 8.80 -5.38 -4.30
N CYS A 206 8.81 -5.31 -2.94
CA CYS A 206 8.90 -6.43 -2.02
C CYS A 206 7.72 -6.49 -1.04
#